data_0e5d1f436a217d91a05aa82d1badd736
#
_entry.id   0e5d1f436a217d91a05aa82d1badd736
#
_cell.length_a   1.000
_cell.length_b   1.000
_cell.length_c   1.000
_cell.angle_alpha   90.00
_cell.angle_beta   90.00
_cell.angle_gamma   90.00
#
_symmetry.space_group_name_H-M   'P 1'
#
loop_
_entity.id
_entity.type
_entity.pdbx_description
1 polymer ?
#
loop_
_entity_poly.entity_id
_entity_poly.type
_entity_poly.pdbx_seq_one_letter_code
_entity_poly.pdbx_strand_id
1 'polypeptide(L)'
;MSQVISITRSRDDTLWAVIASVGRRRKIAEIFPNREAALQDRDWRIQQVRSYTGFLRSCRQPLPSYTVAPIRRTDLPKAWRPVPALGFLRGEFI
;
A
#
# COMPACT_ATOMS: atom_id res chain seq x y z
N MET A 1 9.49 -14.03 29.22
CA MET A 1 8.73 -13.94 28.20
C MET A 1 8.24 -12.62 27.90
N SER A 2 7.59 -11.98 28.77
CA SER A 2 7.02 -10.68 28.43
C SER A 2 8.07 -9.65 28.13
N GLN A 3 9.28 -9.78 28.65
CA GLN A 3 10.30 -8.82 28.34
C GLN A 3 10.66 -8.89 26.87
N VAL A 4 10.54 -10.04 26.29
CA VAL A 4 10.76 -10.16 24.87
C VAL A 4 9.78 -9.26 24.15
N ILE A 5 8.60 -9.16 24.66
CA ILE A 5 7.58 -8.32 24.06
C ILE A 5 7.98 -6.86 24.09
N SER A 6 8.57 -6.40 25.18
CA SER A 6 8.92 -5.00 25.24
C SER A 6 10.04 -4.66 24.26
N ILE A 7 10.95 -5.56 24.02
CA ILE A 7 11.99 -5.33 23.03
C ILE A 7 11.36 -5.25 21.66
N THR A 8 10.45 -6.15 21.38
CA THR A 8 9.77 -6.18 20.10
C THR A 8 8.94 -4.93 19.91
N ARG A 9 8.43 -4.39 21.00
CA ARG A 9 7.55 -3.25 20.93
C ARG A 9 8.21 -2.02 20.33
N SER A 10 9.49 -1.81 20.61
CA SER A 10 10.17 -0.67 20.03
C SER A 10 10.31 -0.83 18.52
N ARG A 11 10.35 -2.07 18.03
CA ARG A 11 10.36 -2.31 16.59
C ARG A 11 8.97 -2.25 16.01
N ASP A 12 7.97 -2.44 16.85
CA ASP A 12 6.59 -2.42 16.38
C ASP A 12 6.15 -1.05 15.94
N ASP A 13 6.96 -0.02 16.19
CA ASP A 13 6.67 1.29 15.64
C ASP A 13 6.89 1.30 14.14
N THR A 14 7.62 0.32 13.61
CA THR A 14 7.85 0.23 12.19
C THR A 14 6.75 -0.62 11.56
N LEU A 15 6.06 -0.02 10.64
CA LEU A 15 5.06 -0.71 9.83
C LEU A 15 5.55 -0.74 8.40
N TRP A 16 4.87 -1.50 7.56
CA TRP A 16 5.25 -1.61 6.16
C TRP A 16 4.09 -1.14 5.30
N ALA A 17 4.36 -0.12 4.52
CA ALA A 17 3.34 0.51 3.70
C ALA A 17 3.42 0.02 2.28
N VAL A 18 2.25 -0.25 1.69
CA VAL A 18 2.13 -0.42 0.25
C VAL A 18 1.75 0.95 -0.29
N ILE A 19 2.59 1.48 -1.15
CA ILE A 19 2.42 2.84 -1.66
C ILE A 19 1.99 2.76 -3.11
N ALA A 20 0.84 3.37 -3.41
CA ALA A 20 0.33 3.48 -4.76
C ALA A 20 0.82 4.80 -5.37
N SER A 21 1.26 4.74 -6.62
CA SER A 21 1.78 5.91 -7.31
C SER A 21 1.17 6.02 -8.69
N VAL A 22 0.79 7.24 -9.06
CA VAL A 22 0.35 7.56 -10.41
C VAL A 22 1.02 8.88 -10.79
N GLY A 23 1.96 8.81 -11.73
CA GLY A 23 2.75 9.98 -12.05
C GLY A 23 3.51 10.45 -10.83
N ARG A 24 3.29 11.69 -10.42
CA ARG A 24 3.96 12.26 -9.24
C ARG A 24 3.14 12.12 -7.97
N ARG A 25 1.95 11.60 -8.07
CA ARG A 25 1.06 11.47 -6.92
C ARG A 25 1.30 10.13 -6.25
N ARG A 26 1.33 10.15 -4.93
CA ARG A 26 1.59 8.96 -4.14
C ARG A 26 0.64 8.91 -2.96
N LYS A 27 0.24 7.71 -2.60
CA LYS A 27 -0.66 7.53 -1.48
C LYS A 27 -0.37 6.19 -0.82
N ILE A 28 -0.47 6.15 0.51
CA ILE A 28 -0.35 4.89 1.23
C ILE A 28 -1.64 4.12 1.03
N ALA A 29 -1.54 2.98 0.33
CA ALA A 29 -2.72 2.17 0.03
C ALA A 29 -3.10 1.27 1.20
N GLU A 30 -2.09 0.71 1.89
CA GLU A 30 -2.34 -0.20 2.99
C GLU A 30 -1.11 -0.28 3.86
N ILE A 31 -1.28 -0.69 5.12
CA ILE A 31 -0.14 -0.90 6.02
C ILE A 31 -0.23 -2.28 6.64
N PHE A 32 0.94 -2.84 6.93
CA PHE A 32 1.06 -4.19 7.44
C PHE A 32 2.10 -4.23 8.55
N PRO A 33 1.99 -5.21 9.45
CA PRO A 33 2.96 -5.33 10.55
C PRO A 33 4.31 -5.88 10.11
N ASN A 34 4.39 -6.52 8.94
CA ASN A 34 5.66 -7.07 8.48
C ASN A 34 5.79 -6.89 6.97
N ARG A 35 7.04 -7.00 6.52
CA ARG A 35 7.37 -6.76 5.13
C ARG A 35 6.76 -7.80 4.19
N GLU A 36 6.74 -9.04 4.61
CA GLU A 36 6.22 -10.12 3.76
C GLU A 36 4.76 -9.90 3.42
N ALA A 37 3.96 -9.53 4.41
CA ALA A 37 2.55 -9.28 4.17
C ALA A 37 2.36 -8.12 3.19
N ALA A 38 3.17 -7.08 3.35
CA ALA A 38 3.10 -5.93 2.44
C ALA A 38 3.48 -6.32 1.02
N LEU A 39 4.51 -7.17 0.87
CA LEU A 39 4.92 -7.61 -0.46
C LEU A 39 3.84 -8.45 -1.13
N GLN A 40 3.16 -9.30 -0.37
CA GLN A 40 2.09 -10.12 -0.92
C GLN A 40 0.94 -9.24 -1.39
N ASP A 41 0.59 -8.24 -0.60
CA ASP A 41 -0.48 -7.32 -0.97
C ASP A 41 -0.09 -6.52 -2.22
N ARG A 42 1.15 -6.05 -2.27
CA ARG A 42 1.64 -5.33 -3.45
C ARG A 42 1.53 -6.17 -4.70
N ASP A 43 1.96 -7.43 -4.61
CA ASP A 43 1.93 -8.30 -5.78
C ASP A 43 0.50 -8.57 -6.23
N TRP A 44 -0.41 -8.72 -5.28
CA TRP A 44 -1.80 -8.91 -5.61
C TRP A 44 -2.39 -7.68 -6.31
N ARG A 45 -2.07 -6.50 -5.81
CA ARG A 45 -2.54 -5.26 -6.44
C ARG A 45 -1.99 -5.10 -7.84
N ILE A 46 -0.72 -5.48 -8.04
CA ILE A 46 -0.12 -5.44 -9.37
C ILE A 46 -0.86 -6.37 -10.32
N GLN A 47 -1.24 -7.55 -9.84
CA GLN A 47 -1.99 -8.48 -10.66
C GLN A 47 -3.36 -7.94 -11.03
N GLN A 48 -4.01 -7.25 -10.10
CA GLN A 48 -5.30 -6.64 -10.40
C GLN A 48 -5.17 -5.59 -11.51
N VAL A 49 -4.14 -4.75 -11.41
CA VAL A 49 -3.91 -3.76 -12.44
C VAL A 49 -3.65 -4.42 -13.78
N ARG A 50 -2.85 -5.48 -13.81
CA ARG A 50 -2.56 -6.19 -15.04
C ARG A 50 -3.83 -6.75 -15.68
N SER A 51 -4.73 -7.26 -14.87
CA SER A 51 -5.98 -7.83 -15.37
C SER A 51 -6.84 -6.78 -16.06
N TYR A 52 -6.71 -5.52 -15.67
CA TYR A 52 -7.52 -4.45 -16.23
C TYR A 52 -6.73 -3.49 -17.10
N THR A 53 -5.49 -3.85 -17.47
CA THR A 53 -4.64 -2.94 -18.24
C THR A 53 -5.28 -2.51 -19.56
N GLY A 54 -5.87 -3.46 -20.29
CA GLY A 54 -6.52 -3.13 -21.55
C GLY A 54 -7.68 -2.17 -21.36
N PHE A 55 -8.48 -2.41 -20.33
CA PHE A 55 -9.61 -1.54 -20.00
C PHE A 55 -9.12 -0.12 -19.65
N LEU A 56 -8.09 -0.05 -18.78
CA LEU A 56 -7.57 1.24 -18.34
C LEU A 56 -6.99 2.02 -19.51
N ARG A 57 -6.29 1.36 -20.41
CA ARG A 57 -5.74 2.01 -21.58
C ARG A 57 -6.83 2.52 -22.52
N SER A 58 -7.88 1.72 -22.71
CA SER A 58 -8.96 2.15 -23.59
C SER A 58 -9.71 3.35 -23.03
N CYS A 59 -9.74 3.49 -21.69
CA CYS A 59 -10.36 4.63 -21.04
C CYS A 59 -9.37 5.77 -20.81
N ARG A 60 -8.13 5.60 -21.27
CA ARG A 60 -7.05 6.59 -21.06
C ARG A 60 -6.79 6.87 -19.59
N GLN A 61 -6.98 5.86 -18.74
CA GLN A 61 -6.69 5.98 -17.34
C GLN A 61 -5.23 5.65 -17.09
N PRO A 62 -4.57 6.37 -16.20
CA PRO A 62 -3.18 6.06 -15.88
C PRO A 62 -3.09 4.73 -15.12
N LEU A 63 -1.97 4.05 -15.31
CA LEU A 63 -1.73 2.78 -14.63
C LEU A 63 -1.01 3.06 -13.31
N PRO A 64 -1.55 2.59 -12.18
CA PRO A 64 -0.87 2.77 -10.92
C PRO A 64 0.31 1.81 -10.79
N SER A 65 1.30 2.19 -10.02
CA SER A 65 2.40 1.31 -9.63
C SER A 65 2.42 1.22 -8.12
N TYR A 66 3.02 0.15 -7.59
CA TYR A 66 3.01 -0.11 -6.16
C TYR A 66 4.40 -0.45 -5.67
N THR A 67 4.78 0.13 -4.53
CA THR A 67 6.04 -0.17 -3.88
C THR A 67 5.78 -0.43 -2.41
N VAL A 68 6.77 -1.02 -1.74
CA VAL A 68 6.70 -1.30 -0.31
C VAL A 68 7.82 -0.53 0.36
N ALA A 69 7.51 0.12 1.47
CA ALA A 69 8.50 0.88 2.22
C ALA A 69 8.18 0.83 3.71
N PRO A 70 9.20 0.89 4.57
CA PRO A 70 8.93 0.98 6.00
C PRO A 70 8.40 2.37 6.34
N ILE A 71 7.54 2.42 7.35
CA ILE A 71 6.93 3.67 7.78
C ILE A 71 6.70 3.56 9.28
N ARG A 72 6.84 4.68 9.98
CA ARG A 72 6.53 4.71 11.40
C ARG A 72 5.05 4.95 11.59
N ARG A 73 4.51 4.36 12.64
CA ARG A 73 3.10 4.59 12.96
C ARG A 73 2.80 6.09 13.11
N THR A 74 3.75 6.85 13.65
CA THR A 74 3.55 8.28 13.84
C THR A 74 3.55 9.07 12.54
N ASP A 75 4.07 8.49 11.46
CA ASP A 75 4.10 9.17 10.17
C ASP A 75 2.80 8.97 9.39
N LEU A 76 1.90 8.14 9.91
CA LEU A 76 0.64 7.87 9.24
C LEU A 76 -0.34 8.99 9.53
N PRO A 77 -0.93 9.62 8.51
CA PRO A 77 -1.92 10.67 8.73
C PRO A 77 -3.11 10.15 9.53
N LYS A 78 -3.64 10.98 10.40
CA LYS A 78 -4.77 10.57 11.25
C LYS A 78 -6.00 10.23 10.43
N ALA A 79 -6.19 10.91 9.33
CA ALA A 79 -7.35 10.69 8.48
C ALA A 79 -7.11 9.62 7.43
N TRP A 80 -5.96 8.95 7.49
CA TRP A 80 -5.65 7.93 6.50
C TRP A 80 -6.66 6.79 6.52
N ARG A 81 -7.01 6.32 5.33
CA ARG A 81 -7.85 5.14 5.17
C ARG A 81 -7.26 4.25 4.09
N PRO A 82 -7.42 2.93 4.19
CA PRO A 82 -6.92 2.03 3.17
C PRO A 82 -7.56 2.31 1.81
N VAL A 83 -6.81 2.05 0.75
CA VAL A 83 -7.30 2.18 -0.61
C VAL A 83 -7.60 0.78 -1.13
N PRO A 84 -8.82 0.48 -1.56
CA PRO A 84 -9.13 -0.84 -2.08
C PRO A 84 -8.29 -1.17 -3.31
N ALA A 85 -7.97 -2.44 -3.48
CA ALA A 85 -7.13 -2.86 -4.60
C ALA A 85 -7.74 -2.51 -5.95
N LEU A 86 -9.07 -2.53 -6.04
CA LEU A 86 -9.75 -2.19 -7.29
C LEU A 86 -10.24 -0.75 -7.32
N GLY A 87 -9.80 0.06 -6.37
CA GLY A 87 -10.20 1.47 -6.32
C GLY A 87 -9.83 2.23 -7.57
N PHE A 88 -8.76 1.78 -8.25
CA PHE A 88 -8.34 2.46 -9.49
C PHE A 88 -9.42 2.44 -10.57
N LEU A 89 -10.34 1.49 -10.52
CA LEU A 89 -11.43 1.44 -11.49
C LEU A 89 -12.40 2.59 -11.30
N ARG A 90 -12.39 3.20 -10.12
CA ARG A 90 -13.24 4.36 -9.83
C ARG A 90 -12.42 5.62 -9.61
N GLY A 91 -11.12 5.54 -9.84
CA GLY A 91 -10.24 6.67 -9.60
C GLY A 91 -10.01 6.98 -8.15
N GLU A 92 -10.22 6.01 -7.25
CA GLU A 92 -10.14 6.26 -5.81
C GLU A 92 -8.76 6.06 -5.20
N PHE A 93 -7.82 5.51 -5.93
CA PHE A 93 -6.56 5.11 -5.31
C PHE A 93 -5.57 6.26 -5.11
N ILE A 94 -5.80 7.41 -5.67
CA ILE A 94 -4.93 8.58 -5.48
C ILE A 94 -5.78 9.79 -5.14
#